data_e6725e17dd5d89845958899425fb08d2
#
_entry.id   e6725e17dd5d89845958899425fb08d2
#
_cell.length_a   1.000
_cell.length_b   1.000
_cell.length_c   1.000
_cell.angle_alpha   90.00
_cell.angle_beta   90.00
_cell.angle_gamma   90.00
#
_symmetry.space_group_name_H-M   'P 1'
#
loop_
_entity.id
_entity.type
_entity.pdbx_description
1 polymer ?
#
loop_
_entity_poly.entity_id
_entity_poly.type
_entity_poly.pdbx_seq_one_letter_code
_entity_poly.pdbx_strand_id
1 'polypeptide(L)'
;GVDGVRLDLAELLGTPLLREIEADFRFRAPHKILIAEPWSFRGHTARDLDHTTWTSWDDAFREFLPSYVRGHAKAADLLHHVAACAFRPSARLRYAQSHDDMAWLDRITERAGGDALDPAPRDVLRTRLMHVILLCSAGVPMLCAGQDFLATKRGVSNTWRRGDLNRLDPVRIERFRSEHEFVARLIGFRLSASGSGLRPRLAVSPGWMQVTHQQGGEAFVAVLNADGLLGPARVLMACNPHDREVTLALPRTGDWTPVVVSPFPSCLHAPGPVPRIEGDYVILPPLGAAVWSAGA
;
A
#
# COMPACT_ATOMS: atom_id res chain seq x y z
N GLY A 1 -13.39 8.16 -22.90
CA GLY A 1 -12.89 8.75 -21.73
C GLY A 1 -12.41 7.80 -20.63
N VAL A 2 -11.66 6.70 -20.96
CA VAL A 2 -10.95 5.91 -19.93
C VAL A 2 -9.49 6.29 -19.90
N ASP A 3 -8.83 6.11 -18.73
CA ASP A 3 -7.40 6.46 -18.54
C ASP A 3 -6.45 5.31 -18.87
N GLY A 4 -6.98 4.13 -19.13
CA GLY A 4 -6.24 2.94 -19.48
C GLY A 4 -7.13 1.73 -19.62
N VAL A 5 -6.51 0.56 -19.80
CA VAL A 5 -7.19 -0.73 -19.88
C VAL A 5 -6.49 -1.77 -19.00
N ARG A 6 -7.27 -2.68 -18.43
CA ARG A 6 -6.78 -3.88 -17.77
C ARG A 6 -7.20 -5.09 -18.61
N LEU A 7 -6.24 -5.94 -18.94
CA LEU A 7 -6.51 -7.21 -19.61
C LEU A 7 -6.55 -8.34 -18.57
N ASP A 8 -7.68 -9.01 -18.58
CA ASP A 8 -7.92 -10.20 -17.78
C ASP A 8 -7.10 -11.36 -18.32
N LEU A 9 -6.49 -12.15 -17.40
CA LEU A 9 -5.66 -13.30 -17.76
C LEU A 9 -4.72 -13.00 -18.95
N ALA A 10 -4.04 -11.86 -18.90
CA ALA A 10 -3.29 -11.32 -20.04
C ALA A 10 -2.22 -12.29 -20.58
N GLU A 11 -1.68 -13.15 -19.71
CA GLU A 11 -0.73 -14.17 -20.14
C GLU A 11 -1.31 -15.15 -21.17
N LEU A 12 -2.60 -15.50 -21.08
CA LEU A 12 -3.25 -16.40 -22.02
C LEU A 12 -3.35 -15.80 -23.43
N LEU A 13 -3.27 -14.48 -23.54
CA LEU A 13 -3.25 -13.77 -24.82
C LEU A 13 -1.90 -13.91 -25.53
N GLY A 14 -0.84 -14.17 -24.78
CA GLY A 14 0.51 -14.31 -25.29
C GLY A 14 1.22 -12.97 -25.53
N THR A 15 2.54 -12.98 -25.34
CA THR A 15 3.39 -11.80 -25.48
C THR A 15 3.32 -11.12 -26.86
N PRO A 16 3.17 -11.81 -28.01
CA PRO A 16 3.04 -11.13 -29.29
C PRO A 16 1.84 -10.20 -29.36
N LEU A 17 0.65 -10.66 -28.94
CA LEU A 17 -0.55 -9.82 -28.93
C LEU A 17 -0.43 -8.65 -27.94
N LEU A 18 0.15 -8.89 -26.74
CA LEU A 18 0.37 -7.82 -25.78
C LEU A 18 1.29 -6.72 -26.33
N ARG A 19 2.33 -7.07 -27.10
CA ARG A 19 3.20 -6.10 -27.75
C ARG A 19 2.52 -5.36 -28.90
N GLU A 20 1.65 -6.00 -29.64
CA GLU A 20 0.87 -5.35 -30.69
C GLU A 20 -0.10 -4.33 -30.09
N ILE A 21 -0.83 -4.70 -29.03
CA ILE A 21 -1.69 -3.78 -28.29
C ILE A 21 -0.87 -2.61 -27.73
N GLU A 22 0.28 -2.89 -27.14
CA GLU A 22 1.17 -1.84 -26.62
C GLU A 22 1.60 -0.86 -27.72
N ALA A 23 2.01 -1.35 -28.87
CA ALA A 23 2.44 -0.51 -30.00
C ALA A 23 1.31 0.40 -30.48
N ASP A 24 0.08 -0.12 -30.61
CA ASP A 24 -1.07 0.67 -31.00
C ASP A 24 -1.40 1.76 -29.95
N PHE A 25 -1.40 1.39 -28.66
CA PHE A 25 -1.61 2.38 -27.59
C PHE A 25 -0.53 3.44 -27.54
N ARG A 26 0.74 3.08 -27.71
CA ARG A 26 1.85 4.08 -27.73
C ARG A 26 1.74 5.03 -28.90
N PHE A 27 1.22 4.57 -30.03
CA PHE A 27 0.97 5.42 -31.21
C PHE A 27 -0.23 6.33 -31.03
N ARG A 28 -1.40 5.81 -30.59
CA ARG A 28 -2.66 6.55 -30.55
C ARG A 28 -2.89 7.29 -29.24
N ALA A 29 -2.44 6.74 -28.13
CA ALA A 29 -2.75 7.23 -26.79
C ALA A 29 -1.61 6.93 -25.77
N PRO A 30 -0.40 7.50 -25.98
CA PRO A 30 0.80 7.15 -25.21
C PRO A 30 0.70 7.45 -23.72
N HIS A 31 -0.26 8.26 -23.29
CA HIS A 31 -0.51 8.61 -21.90
C HIS A 31 -1.41 7.60 -21.16
N LYS A 32 -2.01 6.64 -21.87
CA LYS A 32 -2.89 5.64 -21.27
C LYS A 32 -2.10 4.54 -20.56
N ILE A 33 -2.69 4.04 -19.47
CA ILE A 33 -2.10 2.96 -18.66
C ILE A 33 -2.55 1.62 -19.24
N LEU A 34 -1.58 0.72 -19.38
CA LEU A 34 -1.83 -0.68 -19.76
C LEU A 34 -1.57 -1.56 -18.54
N ILE A 35 -2.58 -2.29 -18.08
CA ILE A 35 -2.48 -3.18 -16.92
C ILE A 35 -2.71 -4.61 -17.39
N ALA A 36 -1.76 -5.49 -17.12
CA ALA A 36 -1.84 -6.90 -17.37
C ALA A 36 -2.05 -7.64 -16.06
N GLU A 37 -3.08 -8.45 -16.00
CA GLU A 37 -3.19 -9.46 -14.98
C GLU A 37 -2.32 -10.65 -15.38
N PRO A 38 -1.21 -10.91 -14.65
CA PRO A 38 -0.19 -11.86 -15.11
C PRO A 38 -0.51 -13.29 -14.69
N TRP A 39 -1.77 -13.66 -14.65
CA TRP A 39 -2.20 -14.98 -14.21
C TRP A 39 -2.47 -15.88 -15.40
N SER A 40 -2.07 -17.13 -15.26
CA SER A 40 -2.39 -18.22 -16.18
C SER A 40 -2.51 -19.52 -15.42
N PHE A 41 -3.00 -20.56 -16.10
CA PHE A 41 -3.00 -21.91 -15.57
C PHE A 41 -1.59 -22.51 -15.41
N ARG A 42 -0.55 -21.84 -15.93
CA ARG A 42 0.85 -22.25 -15.87
C ARG A 42 1.64 -21.55 -14.76
N GLY A 43 1.02 -20.62 -14.05
CA GLY A 43 1.64 -19.80 -13.03
C GLY A 43 1.78 -18.34 -13.45
N HIS A 44 2.58 -17.60 -12.73
CA HIS A 44 2.73 -16.15 -12.85
C HIS A 44 3.95 -15.80 -13.72
N THR A 45 3.75 -15.07 -14.80
CA THR A 45 4.79 -14.71 -15.76
C THR A 45 5.02 -13.20 -15.89
N ALA A 46 4.96 -12.48 -14.77
CA ALA A 46 5.27 -11.03 -14.77
C ALA A 46 6.62 -10.69 -15.42
N ARG A 47 7.56 -11.64 -15.48
CA ARG A 47 8.86 -11.47 -16.15
C ARG A 47 8.74 -11.32 -17.68
N ASP A 48 7.71 -11.91 -18.28
CA ASP A 48 7.51 -11.83 -19.74
C ASP A 48 7.07 -10.42 -20.17
N LEU A 49 6.60 -9.60 -19.21
CA LEU A 49 6.27 -8.20 -19.41
C LEU A 49 7.46 -7.26 -19.14
N ASP A 50 8.60 -7.80 -18.73
CA ASP A 50 9.83 -7.03 -18.64
C ASP A 50 10.18 -6.47 -20.03
N HIS A 51 10.65 -5.23 -20.07
CA HIS A 51 10.88 -4.46 -21.30
C HIS A 51 9.63 -4.03 -22.11
N THR A 52 8.44 -4.14 -21.51
CA THR A 52 7.20 -3.53 -22.02
C THR A 52 6.78 -2.35 -21.16
N THR A 53 5.76 -1.61 -21.59
CA THR A 53 5.13 -0.55 -20.78
C THR A 53 3.91 -1.07 -19.99
N TRP A 54 3.65 -2.37 -20.04
CA TRP A 54 2.61 -2.99 -19.25
C TRP A 54 2.94 -2.94 -17.75
N THR A 55 1.94 -2.55 -16.96
CA THR A 55 1.98 -2.64 -15.50
C THR A 55 1.39 -3.97 -15.09
N SER A 56 2.09 -4.73 -14.27
CA SER A 56 1.64 -6.04 -13.78
C SER A 56 1.22 -5.98 -12.31
N TRP A 57 0.25 -6.76 -11.91
CA TRP A 57 -0.13 -6.93 -10.51
C TRP A 57 1.02 -7.53 -9.70
N ASP A 58 1.24 -7.02 -8.49
CA ASP A 58 2.32 -7.45 -7.60
C ASP A 58 1.81 -8.38 -6.50
N ASP A 59 1.64 -9.64 -6.85
CA ASP A 59 1.16 -10.67 -5.93
C ASP A 59 2.11 -10.91 -4.77
N ALA A 60 3.42 -10.80 -5.01
CA ALA A 60 4.41 -10.97 -3.95
C ALA A 60 4.21 -9.93 -2.83
N PHE A 61 3.93 -8.68 -3.19
CA PHE A 61 3.59 -7.65 -2.22
C PHE A 61 2.28 -7.96 -1.48
N ARG A 62 1.23 -8.36 -2.23
CA ARG A 62 -0.07 -8.74 -1.64
C ARG A 62 0.06 -9.88 -0.63
N GLU A 63 0.79 -10.94 -0.99
CA GLU A 63 0.96 -12.10 -0.13
C GLU A 63 1.82 -11.82 1.10
N PHE A 64 2.76 -10.90 0.99
CA PHE A 64 3.66 -10.54 2.08
C PHE A 64 2.97 -9.69 3.17
N LEU A 65 2.11 -8.76 2.78
CA LEU A 65 1.50 -7.79 3.69
C LEU A 65 0.80 -8.38 4.93
N PRO A 66 -0.03 -9.44 4.84
CA PRO A 66 -0.69 -10.02 6.00
C PRO A 66 0.29 -10.56 7.05
N SER A 67 1.40 -11.13 6.62
CA SER A 67 2.45 -11.61 7.52
C SER A 67 3.13 -10.44 8.23
N TYR A 68 3.43 -9.38 7.50
CA TYR A 68 4.07 -8.19 8.07
C TYR A 68 3.18 -7.48 9.11
N VAL A 69 1.93 -7.15 8.79
CA VAL A 69 1.05 -6.44 9.73
C VAL A 69 0.69 -7.24 10.98
N ARG A 70 0.93 -8.55 10.96
CA ARG A 70 0.82 -9.42 12.14
C ARG A 70 2.10 -9.52 12.96
N GLY A 71 3.19 -8.88 12.52
CA GLY A 71 4.49 -8.94 13.18
C GLY A 71 5.23 -10.28 12.96
N HIS A 72 4.95 -10.97 11.85
CA HIS A 72 5.55 -12.26 11.51
C HIS A 72 6.61 -12.17 10.41
N ALA A 73 6.84 -10.97 9.86
CA ALA A 73 7.81 -10.73 8.80
C ALA A 73 8.63 -9.49 9.09
N LYS A 74 9.90 -9.49 8.70
CA LYS A 74 10.87 -8.44 9.04
C LYS A 74 10.68 -7.18 8.22
N ALA A 75 11.06 -6.04 8.81
CA ALA A 75 11.07 -4.75 8.14
C ALA A 75 11.94 -4.76 6.87
N ALA A 76 13.11 -5.38 6.91
CA ALA A 76 14.02 -5.45 5.76
C ALA A 76 13.35 -6.08 4.53
N ASP A 77 12.57 -7.15 4.72
CA ASP A 77 11.87 -7.82 3.63
C ASP A 77 10.74 -6.93 3.06
N LEU A 78 9.98 -6.24 3.93
CA LEU A 78 8.99 -5.26 3.49
C LEU A 78 9.61 -4.12 2.71
N LEU A 79 10.71 -3.56 3.22
CA LEU A 79 11.39 -2.42 2.60
C LEU A 79 11.96 -2.79 1.23
N HIS A 80 12.38 -4.04 1.03
CA HIS A 80 12.71 -4.55 -0.30
C HIS A 80 11.49 -4.45 -1.24
N HIS A 81 10.31 -4.88 -0.80
CA HIS A 81 9.09 -4.70 -1.58
C HIS A 81 8.75 -3.22 -1.82
N VAL A 82 8.83 -2.36 -0.81
CA VAL A 82 8.55 -0.91 -0.94
C VAL A 82 9.46 -0.27 -1.99
N ALA A 83 10.74 -0.62 -2.01
CA ALA A 83 11.73 -0.08 -2.92
C ALA A 83 11.72 -0.72 -4.31
N ALA A 84 11.25 -1.96 -4.45
CA ALA A 84 11.36 -2.72 -5.70
C ALA A 84 10.74 -2.01 -6.92
N CYS A 85 9.69 -1.21 -6.72
CA CYS A 85 9.09 -0.39 -7.78
C CYS A 85 9.82 0.93 -8.03
N ALA A 86 10.69 1.37 -7.12
CA ALA A 86 11.41 2.61 -7.28
C ALA A 86 12.38 2.59 -8.47
N PHE A 87 12.89 1.41 -8.83
CA PHE A 87 13.74 1.22 -10.00
C PHE A 87 12.97 1.07 -11.32
N ARG A 88 11.68 0.70 -11.25
CA ARG A 88 10.77 0.56 -12.39
C ARG A 88 9.35 0.94 -11.96
N PRO A 89 9.04 2.23 -11.75
CA PRO A 89 7.82 2.66 -11.06
C PRO A 89 6.52 2.24 -11.75
N SER A 90 6.52 2.16 -13.07
CA SER A 90 5.35 1.76 -13.87
C SER A 90 5.13 0.25 -13.98
N ALA A 91 6.14 -0.57 -13.60
CA ALA A 91 6.10 -2.01 -13.86
C ALA A 91 5.21 -2.80 -12.89
N ARG A 92 4.88 -2.23 -11.73
CA ARG A 92 4.17 -2.94 -10.66
C ARG A 92 2.96 -2.18 -10.15
N LEU A 93 1.83 -2.86 -10.15
CA LEU A 93 0.60 -2.39 -9.50
C LEU A 93 0.54 -2.97 -8.10
N ARG A 94 0.67 -2.09 -7.11
CA ARG A 94 0.68 -2.45 -5.68
C ARG A 94 -0.74 -2.60 -5.18
N TYR A 95 -1.05 -3.70 -4.53
CA TYR A 95 -2.37 -3.93 -3.96
C TYR A 95 -2.33 -4.88 -2.76
N ALA A 96 -3.37 -4.83 -1.95
CA ALA A 96 -3.56 -5.72 -0.82
C ALA A 96 -4.78 -6.65 -1.01
N GLN A 97 -5.68 -6.26 -1.90
CA GLN A 97 -6.93 -6.94 -2.20
C GLN A 97 -7.36 -6.62 -3.64
N SER A 98 -7.92 -7.60 -4.32
CA SER A 98 -8.63 -7.45 -5.60
C SER A 98 -10.07 -7.96 -5.50
N HIS A 99 -10.83 -7.87 -6.59
CA HIS A 99 -12.18 -8.43 -6.65
C HIS A 99 -12.19 -9.96 -6.57
N ASP A 100 -11.12 -10.62 -6.99
CA ASP A 100 -10.98 -12.09 -6.96
C ASP A 100 -10.57 -12.63 -5.59
N ASP A 101 -9.93 -11.78 -4.79
CA ASP A 101 -9.41 -12.18 -3.49
C ASP A 101 -10.49 -12.17 -2.40
N MET A 102 -10.17 -12.81 -1.30
CA MET A 102 -10.78 -12.53 0.00
C MET A 102 -10.59 -11.06 0.35
N ALA A 103 -11.58 -10.42 0.99
CA ALA A 103 -11.40 -9.05 1.45
C ALA A 103 -10.20 -8.97 2.41
N TRP A 104 -9.49 -7.83 2.39
CA TRP A 104 -8.31 -7.64 3.25
C TRP A 104 -8.60 -7.93 4.72
N LEU A 105 -9.69 -7.37 5.24
CA LEU A 105 -10.08 -7.55 6.63
C LEU A 105 -10.34 -9.02 6.95
N ASP A 106 -11.07 -9.75 6.08
CA ASP A 106 -11.33 -11.18 6.24
C ASP A 106 -10.01 -11.98 6.31
N ARG A 107 -9.04 -11.59 5.49
CA ARG A 107 -7.75 -12.25 5.38
C ARG A 107 -6.90 -12.10 6.66
N ILE A 108 -6.97 -10.94 7.33
CA ILE A 108 -6.18 -10.70 8.54
C ILE A 108 -6.89 -11.16 9.82
N THR A 109 -8.22 -11.30 9.82
CA THR A 109 -9.00 -11.78 10.97
C THR A 109 -9.19 -13.30 10.99
N GLU A 110 -8.99 -13.97 9.87
CA GLU A 110 -9.23 -15.41 9.66
C GLU A 110 -8.71 -16.32 10.79
N ARG A 111 -7.54 -16.00 11.35
CA ARG A 111 -6.88 -16.81 12.38
C ARG A 111 -7.00 -16.25 13.79
N ALA A 112 -7.64 -15.12 13.95
CA ALA A 112 -7.70 -14.41 15.22
C ALA A 112 -8.94 -14.74 16.06
N GLY A 113 -9.81 -15.64 15.59
CA GLY A 113 -11.12 -15.90 16.21
C GLY A 113 -12.04 -14.68 16.15
N GLY A 114 -11.72 -13.70 15.29
CA GLY A 114 -12.48 -12.47 15.11
C GLY A 114 -13.51 -12.60 14.01
N ASP A 115 -14.50 -11.72 14.06
CA ASP A 115 -15.51 -11.58 13.02
C ASP A 115 -15.22 -10.31 12.20
N ALA A 116 -14.99 -10.48 10.89
CA ALA A 116 -14.77 -9.37 9.99
C ALA A 116 -16.00 -8.44 9.85
N LEU A 117 -17.17 -8.88 10.26
CA LEU A 117 -18.35 -8.02 10.39
C LEU A 117 -18.19 -7.02 11.54
N ASP A 118 -17.58 -7.46 12.64
CA ASP A 118 -17.26 -6.66 13.81
C ASP A 118 -15.77 -6.77 14.18
N PRO A 119 -14.90 -6.07 13.42
CA PRO A 119 -13.46 -6.24 13.55
C PRO A 119 -12.94 -5.79 14.92
N ALA A 120 -12.00 -6.55 15.46
CA ALA A 120 -11.29 -6.16 16.66
C ALA A 120 -10.48 -4.87 16.41
N PRO A 121 -10.32 -4.00 17.43
CA PRO A 121 -9.52 -2.78 17.31
C PRO A 121 -8.13 -2.99 16.71
N ARG A 122 -7.45 -4.06 17.09
CA ARG A 122 -6.12 -4.38 16.53
C ARG A 122 -6.14 -4.65 15.02
N ASP A 123 -7.20 -5.23 14.48
CA ASP A 123 -7.29 -5.55 13.05
C ASP A 123 -7.59 -4.28 12.23
N VAL A 124 -8.30 -3.33 12.83
CA VAL A 124 -8.45 -1.97 12.26
C VAL A 124 -7.10 -1.27 12.22
N LEU A 125 -6.30 -1.31 13.30
CA LEU A 125 -4.96 -0.70 13.32
C LEU A 125 -4.01 -1.39 12.32
N ARG A 126 -4.05 -2.71 12.18
CA ARG A 126 -3.32 -3.46 11.15
C ARG A 126 -3.72 -3.06 9.73
N THR A 127 -5.01 -2.74 9.53
CA THR A 127 -5.48 -2.24 8.24
C THR A 127 -4.93 -0.85 7.93
N ARG A 128 -4.79 0.02 8.93
CA ARG A 128 -4.12 1.32 8.77
C ARG A 128 -2.63 1.18 8.45
N LEU A 129 -1.92 0.25 9.11
CA LEU A 129 -0.54 -0.10 8.74
C LEU A 129 -0.46 -0.46 7.26
N MET A 130 -1.34 -1.35 6.80
CA MET A 130 -1.41 -1.74 5.39
C MET A 130 -1.65 -0.55 4.47
N HIS A 131 -2.59 0.34 4.78
CA HIS A 131 -2.89 1.50 3.95
C HIS A 131 -1.70 2.48 3.87
N VAL A 132 -1.01 2.71 4.99
CA VAL A 132 0.22 3.53 5.01
C VAL A 132 1.28 2.91 4.10
N ILE A 133 1.53 1.61 4.23
CA ILE A 133 2.53 0.91 3.42
C ILE A 133 2.14 0.94 1.94
N LEU A 134 0.90 0.61 1.61
CA LEU A 134 0.41 0.58 0.23
C LEU A 134 0.49 1.96 -0.45
N LEU A 135 -0.03 2.99 0.21
CA LEU A 135 -0.13 4.33 -0.37
C LEU A 135 1.17 5.12 -0.31
N CYS A 136 2.13 4.74 0.54
CA CYS A 136 3.47 5.33 0.58
C CYS A 136 4.52 4.53 -0.21
N SER A 137 4.22 3.33 -0.68
CA SER A 137 5.13 2.58 -1.54
C SER A 137 5.29 3.24 -2.92
N ALA A 138 6.47 3.08 -3.52
CA ALA A 138 6.66 3.43 -4.93
C ALA A 138 5.81 2.51 -5.82
N GLY A 139 5.49 2.96 -7.03
CA GLY A 139 4.64 2.25 -7.98
C GLY A 139 3.22 2.80 -8.03
N VAL A 140 2.34 2.06 -8.67
CA VAL A 140 0.92 2.43 -8.84
C VAL A 140 0.08 1.69 -7.81
N PRO A 141 -0.48 2.37 -6.78
CA PRO A 141 -1.34 1.71 -5.82
C PRO A 141 -2.73 1.44 -6.41
N MET A 142 -3.29 0.27 -6.11
CA MET A 142 -4.67 -0.11 -6.40
C MET A 142 -5.41 -0.38 -5.11
N LEU A 143 -6.60 0.19 -4.98
CA LEU A 143 -7.54 -0.08 -3.90
C LEU A 143 -8.76 -0.81 -4.46
N CYS A 144 -9.18 -1.87 -3.80
CA CYS A 144 -10.45 -2.50 -4.09
C CYS A 144 -11.59 -1.66 -3.48
N ALA A 145 -12.69 -1.50 -4.21
CA ALA A 145 -13.85 -0.76 -3.71
C ALA A 145 -14.32 -1.33 -2.36
N GLY A 146 -14.45 -0.47 -1.36
CA GLY A 146 -14.83 -0.84 -0.01
C GLY A 146 -13.68 -1.17 0.94
N GLN A 147 -12.46 -1.31 0.43
CA GLN A 147 -11.30 -1.57 1.28
C GLN A 147 -11.07 -0.46 2.30
N ASP A 148 -11.34 0.78 1.94
CA ASP A 148 -11.19 2.00 2.74
C ASP A 148 -12.18 2.12 3.89
N PHE A 149 -13.32 1.44 3.84
CA PHE A 149 -14.29 1.34 4.93
C PHE A 149 -14.50 -0.10 5.42
N LEU A 150 -13.43 -0.90 5.34
CA LEU A 150 -13.36 -2.24 5.93
C LEU A 150 -14.43 -3.22 5.42
N ALA A 151 -14.75 -3.17 4.12
CA ALA A 151 -15.69 -4.13 3.52
C ALA A 151 -15.22 -5.57 3.75
N THR A 152 -16.18 -6.48 3.89
CA THR A 152 -15.95 -7.91 4.10
C THR A 152 -16.71 -8.74 3.07
N LYS A 153 -16.15 -9.84 2.65
CA LYS A 153 -16.78 -10.89 1.85
C LYS A 153 -17.05 -12.15 2.71
N ARG A 154 -17.06 -11.97 4.03
CA ARG A 154 -17.29 -13.05 5.01
C ARG A 154 -16.34 -14.23 4.84
N GLY A 155 -15.08 -13.96 4.53
CA GLY A 155 -14.04 -14.98 4.35
C GLY A 155 -14.10 -15.72 2.99
N VAL A 156 -14.92 -15.29 2.06
CA VAL A 156 -15.05 -15.97 0.75
C VAL A 156 -14.14 -15.30 -0.28
N SER A 157 -13.30 -16.09 -0.94
CA SER A 157 -12.55 -15.70 -2.14
C SER A 157 -13.35 -15.99 -3.40
N ASN A 158 -12.94 -15.37 -4.51
CA ASN A 158 -13.49 -15.60 -5.83
C ASN A 158 -15.03 -15.50 -5.86
N THR A 159 -15.53 -14.33 -5.47
CA THR A 159 -16.95 -14.06 -5.26
C THR A 159 -17.67 -13.61 -6.54
N TRP A 160 -17.13 -13.93 -7.73
CA TRP A 160 -17.84 -13.66 -8.98
C TRP A 160 -19.25 -14.32 -8.93
N ARG A 161 -20.28 -13.68 -9.47
CA ARG A 161 -21.69 -14.08 -9.33
C ARG A 161 -22.28 -14.04 -7.91
N ARG A 162 -21.55 -13.59 -6.91
CA ARG A 162 -22.04 -13.43 -5.54
C ARG A 162 -22.33 -11.96 -5.24
N GLY A 163 -23.36 -11.42 -5.89
CA GLY A 163 -23.80 -10.05 -5.69
C GLY A 163 -24.18 -9.74 -4.24
N ASP A 164 -24.61 -10.76 -3.48
CA ASP A 164 -24.87 -10.68 -2.04
C ASP A 164 -23.62 -10.34 -1.22
N LEU A 165 -22.44 -10.82 -1.63
CA LEU A 165 -21.15 -10.57 -0.97
C LEU A 165 -20.39 -9.38 -1.55
N ASN A 166 -20.60 -9.07 -2.82
CA ASN A 166 -19.89 -7.99 -3.49
C ASN A 166 -20.57 -6.63 -3.35
N ARG A 167 -21.79 -6.60 -2.86
CA ARG A 167 -22.52 -5.35 -2.63
C ARG A 167 -21.83 -4.54 -1.55
N LEU A 168 -21.55 -3.27 -1.84
CA LEU A 168 -21.08 -2.31 -0.85
C LEU A 168 -22.20 -1.97 0.12
N ASP A 169 -21.88 -2.03 1.41
CA ASP A 169 -22.84 -1.76 2.49
C ASP A 169 -22.76 -0.28 2.94
N PRO A 170 -23.78 0.55 2.68
CA PRO A 170 -23.79 1.94 3.08
C PRO A 170 -23.71 2.12 4.61
N VAL A 171 -24.29 1.21 5.40
CA VAL A 171 -24.23 1.26 6.87
C VAL A 171 -22.79 1.10 7.33
N ARG A 172 -22.03 0.27 6.64
CA ARG A 172 -20.61 0.06 6.94
C ARG A 172 -19.76 1.29 6.64
N ILE A 173 -20.07 2.04 5.59
CA ILE A 173 -19.41 3.32 5.28
C ILE A 173 -19.60 4.30 6.44
N GLU A 174 -20.82 4.44 6.96
CA GLU A 174 -21.08 5.30 8.10
C GLU A 174 -20.37 4.84 9.37
N ARG A 175 -20.42 3.54 9.64
CA ARG A 175 -19.77 2.95 10.82
C ARG A 175 -18.26 3.16 10.84
N PHE A 176 -17.60 3.03 9.69
CA PHE A 176 -16.15 3.12 9.54
C PHE A 176 -15.71 4.40 8.81
N ARG A 177 -16.47 5.48 8.96
CA ARG A 177 -16.16 6.78 8.35
C ARG A 177 -14.75 7.26 8.65
N SER A 178 -14.25 7.06 9.86
CA SER A 178 -12.89 7.44 10.25
C SER A 178 -11.82 6.70 9.46
N GLU A 179 -12.08 5.45 9.04
CA GLU A 179 -11.16 4.67 8.22
C GLU A 179 -11.14 5.19 6.77
N HIS A 180 -12.32 5.48 6.24
CA HIS A 180 -12.47 6.13 4.95
C HIS A 180 -11.73 7.48 4.91
N GLU A 181 -11.92 8.33 5.93
CA GLU A 181 -11.24 9.63 6.03
C GLU A 181 -9.72 9.48 6.16
N PHE A 182 -9.24 8.46 6.90
CA PHE A 182 -7.82 8.16 7.00
C PHE A 182 -7.21 7.82 5.63
N VAL A 183 -7.88 6.98 4.85
CA VAL A 183 -7.44 6.61 3.50
C VAL A 183 -7.54 7.80 2.56
N ALA A 184 -8.61 8.58 2.62
CA ALA A 184 -8.79 9.78 1.80
C ALA A 184 -7.66 10.81 2.04
N ARG A 185 -7.21 11.00 3.29
CA ARG A 185 -6.07 11.86 3.63
C ARG A 185 -4.77 11.34 3.02
N LEU A 186 -4.51 10.04 3.09
CA LEU A 186 -3.33 9.43 2.47
C LEU A 186 -3.33 9.61 0.95
N ILE A 187 -4.46 9.42 0.29
CA ILE A 187 -4.63 9.63 -1.15
C ILE A 187 -4.40 11.11 -1.49
N GLY A 188 -5.06 12.02 -0.78
CA GLY A 188 -4.91 13.46 -0.98
C GLY A 188 -3.45 13.90 -0.80
N PHE A 189 -2.77 13.40 0.22
CA PHE A 189 -1.35 13.65 0.43
C PHE A 189 -0.50 13.10 -0.73
N ARG A 190 -0.68 11.82 -1.10
CA ARG A 190 0.06 11.22 -2.20
C ARG A 190 -0.06 12.02 -3.50
N LEU A 191 -1.23 12.60 -3.76
CA LEU A 191 -1.51 13.40 -4.96
C LEU A 191 -1.03 14.85 -4.86
N SER A 192 -0.73 15.35 -3.67
CA SER A 192 -0.25 16.71 -3.43
C SER A 192 1.20 16.93 -3.90
N ALA A 193 1.66 18.17 -3.85
CA ALA A 193 3.06 18.53 -4.07
C ALA A 193 3.98 17.91 -3.01
N SER A 194 3.57 17.92 -1.75
CA SER A 194 4.32 17.34 -0.63
C SER A 194 4.47 15.81 -0.72
N GLY A 195 3.54 15.13 -1.41
CA GLY A 195 3.60 13.69 -1.68
C GLY A 195 4.27 13.33 -3.02
N SER A 196 4.82 14.28 -3.76
CA SER A 196 5.40 14.04 -5.10
C SER A 196 6.52 13.00 -5.10
N GLY A 197 7.32 12.94 -4.03
CA GLY A 197 8.39 11.95 -3.84
C GLY A 197 7.92 10.49 -3.81
N LEU A 198 6.61 10.23 -3.61
CA LEU A 198 5.99 8.91 -3.66
C LEU A 198 5.63 8.45 -5.09
N ARG A 199 5.74 9.33 -6.07
CA ARG A 199 5.27 9.12 -7.45
C ARG A 199 6.41 9.24 -8.47
N PRO A 200 7.52 8.50 -8.29
CA PRO A 200 8.59 8.53 -9.29
C PRO A 200 8.06 8.04 -10.64
N ARG A 201 8.37 8.77 -11.70
CA ARG A 201 8.01 8.40 -13.09
C ARG A 201 9.12 7.60 -13.77
N LEU A 202 10.34 7.81 -13.32
CA LEU A 202 11.55 7.15 -13.81
C LEU A 202 12.21 6.41 -12.65
N ALA A 203 13.15 5.55 -12.96
CA ALA A 203 14.00 4.90 -11.98
C ALA A 203 14.65 5.94 -11.06
N VAL A 204 14.67 5.66 -9.77
CA VAL A 204 15.28 6.51 -8.76
C VAL A 204 16.67 6.01 -8.37
N SER A 205 17.46 6.86 -7.73
CA SER A 205 18.76 6.50 -7.20
C SER A 205 18.67 5.54 -6.02
N PRO A 206 19.73 4.82 -5.68
CA PRO A 206 19.80 4.07 -4.42
C PRO A 206 19.63 4.96 -3.17
N GLY A 207 19.92 6.25 -3.27
CA GLY A 207 19.74 7.24 -2.19
C GLY A 207 18.30 7.73 -2.00
N TRP A 208 17.36 7.31 -2.85
CA TRP A 208 15.95 7.71 -2.74
C TRP A 208 15.31 7.31 -1.40
N MET A 209 15.73 6.20 -0.81
CA MET A 209 15.20 5.71 0.47
C MET A 209 16.32 5.56 1.49
N GLN A 210 16.15 6.21 2.65
CA GLN A 210 16.99 6.02 3.85
C GLN A 210 16.14 5.37 4.95
N VAL A 211 16.68 4.38 5.64
CA VAL A 211 15.90 3.54 6.56
C VAL A 211 16.64 3.34 7.88
N THR A 212 15.88 3.38 8.96
CA THR A 212 16.28 2.86 10.26
C THR A 212 15.30 1.77 10.69
N HIS A 213 15.83 0.63 11.09
CA HIS A 213 15.08 -0.46 11.70
C HIS A 213 15.98 -1.18 12.72
N GLN A 214 15.36 -1.85 13.68
CA GLN A 214 16.12 -2.74 14.56
C GLN A 214 16.64 -3.93 13.75
N GLN A 215 17.87 -4.34 14.01
CA GLN A 215 18.43 -5.52 13.35
C GLN A 215 17.57 -6.75 13.64
N GLY A 216 17.04 -7.37 12.59
CA GLY A 216 16.11 -8.49 12.70
C GLY A 216 14.73 -8.13 13.23
N GLY A 217 14.40 -6.82 13.41
CA GLY A 217 13.11 -6.33 13.87
C GLY A 217 12.10 -6.07 12.74
N GLU A 218 10.87 -5.86 13.13
CA GLU A 218 9.73 -5.65 12.23
C GLU A 218 9.32 -4.18 12.12
N ALA A 219 9.62 -3.35 13.14
CA ALA A 219 9.35 -1.90 13.10
C ALA A 219 10.42 -1.15 12.30
N PHE A 220 10.02 -0.12 11.57
CA PHE A 220 10.93 0.71 10.79
C PHE A 220 10.49 2.17 10.70
N VAL A 221 11.45 3.01 10.33
CA VAL A 221 11.28 4.39 9.88
C VAL A 221 12.02 4.54 8.55
N ALA A 222 11.33 5.02 7.53
CA ALA A 222 11.90 5.23 6.21
C ALA A 222 11.67 6.67 5.72
N VAL A 223 12.70 7.33 5.23
CA VAL A 223 12.61 8.60 4.50
C VAL A 223 12.67 8.30 3.01
N LEU A 224 11.62 8.66 2.30
CA LEU A 224 11.47 8.52 0.86
C LEU A 224 11.78 9.86 0.18
N ASN A 225 12.34 9.82 -1.03
CA ASN A 225 12.96 10.97 -1.70
C ASN A 225 14.05 11.63 -0.82
N ALA A 226 14.83 10.80 -0.11
CA ALA A 226 15.83 11.27 0.84
C ALA A 226 16.94 12.07 0.16
N ASP A 227 17.31 11.72 -1.08
CA ASP A 227 18.26 12.45 -1.91
C ASP A 227 17.71 13.77 -2.49
N GLY A 228 16.39 13.95 -2.48
CA GLY A 228 15.73 15.16 -2.99
C GLY A 228 15.70 15.29 -4.51
N LEU A 229 16.04 14.23 -5.25
CA LEU A 229 16.10 14.29 -6.72
C LEU A 229 14.72 14.41 -7.38
N LEU A 230 13.64 14.06 -6.68
CA LEU A 230 12.26 14.26 -7.13
C LEU A 230 11.63 15.57 -6.60
N GLY A 231 12.46 16.53 -6.20
CA GLY A 231 12.04 17.82 -5.65
C GLY A 231 12.32 17.94 -4.15
N PRO A 232 11.97 19.10 -3.54
CA PRO A 232 12.33 19.38 -2.15
C PRO A 232 11.56 18.52 -1.13
N ALA A 233 10.35 18.11 -1.47
CA ALA A 233 9.48 17.37 -0.56
C ALA A 233 10.04 15.98 -0.23
N ARG A 234 10.11 15.67 1.05
CA ARG A 234 10.49 14.37 1.60
C ARG A 234 9.34 13.78 2.39
N VAL A 235 9.23 12.47 2.37
CA VAL A 235 8.19 11.73 3.10
C VAL A 235 8.83 10.79 4.09
N LEU A 236 8.47 10.90 5.35
CA LEU A 236 8.85 9.96 6.39
C LEU A 236 7.67 9.03 6.64
N MET A 237 7.89 7.74 6.49
CA MET A 237 6.95 6.67 6.77
C MET A 237 7.48 5.84 7.92
N ALA A 238 6.65 5.60 8.94
CA ALA A 238 7.02 4.79 10.09
C ALA A 238 5.91 3.79 10.43
N CYS A 239 6.31 2.55 10.71
CA CYS A 239 5.40 1.44 11.00
C CYS A 239 5.91 0.56 12.13
N ASN A 240 5.03 0.24 13.07
CA ASN A 240 5.26 -0.69 14.16
C ASN A 240 4.17 -1.78 14.18
N PRO A 241 4.42 -3.00 13.69
CA PRO A 241 3.43 -4.07 13.71
C PRO A 241 3.34 -4.81 15.06
N HIS A 242 4.13 -4.40 16.07
CA HIS A 242 4.13 -5.01 17.40
C HIS A 242 2.99 -4.49 18.28
N ASP A 243 2.68 -5.24 19.33
CA ASP A 243 1.78 -4.89 20.43
C ASP A 243 2.44 -4.10 21.57
N ARG A 244 3.66 -3.60 21.36
CA ARG A 244 4.44 -2.79 22.28
C ARG A 244 4.96 -1.51 21.62
N GLU A 245 5.27 -0.50 22.45
CA GLU A 245 5.93 0.71 21.96
C GLU A 245 7.36 0.40 21.47
N VAL A 246 7.77 1.09 20.41
CA VAL A 246 9.11 1.00 19.82
C VAL A 246 9.64 2.40 19.56
N THR A 247 10.92 2.63 19.92
CA THR A 247 11.65 3.85 19.62
C THR A 247 12.73 3.55 18.59
N LEU A 248 12.77 4.32 17.52
CA LEU A 248 13.74 4.20 16.43
C LEU A 248 14.39 5.54 16.14
N ALA A 249 15.68 5.54 15.82
CA ALA A 249 16.36 6.74 15.39
C ALA A 249 15.79 7.23 14.04
N LEU A 250 15.70 8.55 13.88
CA LEU A 250 15.39 9.17 12.60
C LEU A 250 16.53 8.88 11.60
N PRO A 251 16.25 8.38 10.39
CA PRO A 251 17.26 8.25 9.34
C PRO A 251 17.81 9.61 8.90
N ARG A 252 17.02 10.66 9.11
CA ARG A 252 17.35 12.03 8.77
C ARG A 252 16.60 13.01 9.67
N THR A 253 17.30 13.98 10.22
CA THR A 253 16.70 15.12 10.93
C THR A 253 16.00 16.08 9.95
N GLY A 254 15.02 16.83 10.43
CA GLY A 254 14.27 17.82 9.64
C GLY A 254 13.00 18.30 10.33
N ASP A 255 12.40 19.33 9.79
CA ASP A 255 11.13 19.90 10.28
C ASP A 255 9.97 19.06 9.75
N TRP A 256 9.66 17.98 10.44
CA TRP A 256 8.66 17.01 10.05
C TRP A 256 7.27 17.43 10.49
N THR A 257 6.36 17.63 9.51
CA THR A 257 4.96 17.95 9.74
C THR A 257 4.10 16.69 9.58
N PRO A 258 3.25 16.35 10.57
CA PRO A 258 2.42 15.15 10.50
C PRO A 258 1.37 15.27 9.40
N VAL A 259 1.24 14.22 8.60
CA VAL A 259 0.21 14.04 7.56
C VAL A 259 -0.92 13.16 8.06
N VAL A 260 -0.57 11.96 8.51
CA VAL A 260 -1.46 11.03 9.20
C VAL A 260 -0.70 10.32 10.31
N VAL A 261 -1.38 10.04 11.39
CA VAL A 261 -0.88 9.25 12.52
C VAL A 261 -1.93 8.22 12.94
N SER A 262 -1.50 7.01 13.29
CA SER A 262 -2.35 5.95 13.81
C SER A 262 -1.72 5.37 15.08
N PRO A 263 -2.45 5.23 16.21
CA PRO A 263 -3.91 5.34 16.31
C PRO A 263 -4.43 6.76 16.04
N PHE A 264 -5.51 6.80 15.30
CA PHE A 264 -6.25 8.02 14.98
C PHE A 264 -7.59 7.92 15.69
N PRO A 265 -8.23 9.04 16.14
CA PRO A 265 -9.53 8.96 16.76
C PRO A 265 -10.51 8.18 15.87
N SER A 266 -11.08 7.12 16.39
CA SER A 266 -12.04 6.29 15.69
C SER A 266 -13.17 5.90 16.62
N CYS A 267 -14.32 5.53 16.06
CA CYS A 267 -15.47 5.06 16.82
C CYS A 267 -15.18 3.76 17.64
N LEU A 268 -14.06 3.08 17.34
CA LEU A 268 -13.68 1.82 17.98
C LEU A 268 -12.59 1.98 19.05
N HIS A 269 -12.01 3.18 19.21
CA HIS A 269 -10.88 3.36 20.12
C HIS A 269 -11.01 4.65 20.92
N ALA A 270 -10.74 4.55 22.22
CA ALA A 270 -10.39 5.72 23.00
C ALA A 270 -9.08 6.35 22.45
N PRO A 271 -8.90 7.68 22.60
CA PRO A 271 -7.64 8.32 22.27
C PRO A 271 -6.50 7.63 23.04
N GLY A 272 -5.57 7.08 22.32
CA GLY A 272 -4.37 6.44 22.85
C GLY A 272 -3.11 7.23 22.49
N PRO A 273 -1.92 6.76 22.90
CA PRO A 273 -0.66 7.36 22.47
C PRO A 273 -0.58 7.31 20.94
N VAL A 274 -0.12 8.41 20.34
CA VAL A 274 0.06 8.54 18.90
C VAL A 274 1.54 8.50 18.55
N PRO A 275 1.90 8.07 17.33
CA PRO A 275 3.25 8.23 16.81
C PRO A 275 3.70 9.69 16.91
N ARG A 276 4.93 9.89 17.36
CA ARG A 276 5.50 11.23 17.55
C ARG A 276 7.00 11.24 17.32
N ILE A 277 7.54 12.40 17.04
CA ILE A 277 8.97 12.65 16.91
C ILE A 277 9.42 13.41 18.16
N GLU A 278 10.45 12.90 18.82
CA GLU A 278 11.12 13.54 19.98
C GLU A 278 12.62 13.59 19.73
N GLY A 279 13.16 14.77 19.49
CA GLY A 279 14.56 14.94 19.10
C GLY A 279 14.90 14.16 17.84
N ASP A 280 15.88 13.27 17.93
CA ASP A 280 16.34 12.43 16.83
C ASP A 280 15.65 11.05 16.77
N TYR A 281 14.51 10.90 17.42
CA TYR A 281 13.81 9.61 17.53
C TYR A 281 12.35 9.70 17.11
N VAL A 282 11.86 8.61 16.53
CA VAL A 282 10.44 8.35 16.31
C VAL A 282 9.97 7.35 17.36
N ILE A 283 8.92 7.69 18.08
CA ILE A 283 8.28 6.83 19.07
C ILE A 283 6.96 6.33 18.48
N LEU A 284 6.85 5.03 18.34
CA LEU A 284 5.71 4.35 17.72
C LEU A 284 4.98 3.52 18.77
N PRO A 285 3.73 3.84 19.10
CA PRO A 285 2.91 3.04 20.00
C PRO A 285 2.61 1.66 19.38
N PRO A 286 2.01 0.73 20.14
CA PRO A 286 1.55 -0.55 19.61
C PRO A 286 0.72 -0.38 18.33
N LEU A 287 1.03 -1.16 17.28
CA LEU A 287 0.38 -1.13 15.98
C LEU A 287 0.33 0.28 15.35
N GLY A 288 1.30 1.12 15.71
CA GLY A 288 1.40 2.49 15.26
C GLY A 288 1.90 2.61 13.83
N ALA A 289 1.24 3.48 13.06
CA ALA A 289 1.70 3.87 11.73
C ALA A 289 1.59 5.39 11.57
N ALA A 290 2.53 5.99 10.87
CA ALA A 290 2.47 7.42 10.62
C ALA A 290 3.20 7.82 9.35
N VAL A 291 2.78 8.97 8.81
CA VAL A 291 3.41 9.66 7.69
C VAL A 291 3.61 11.11 8.07
N TRP A 292 4.81 11.62 7.85
CA TRP A 292 5.16 13.04 7.94
C TRP A 292 5.74 13.52 6.62
N SER A 293 5.71 14.82 6.41
CA SER A 293 6.36 15.48 5.27
C SER A 293 7.29 16.60 5.73
N ALA A 294 8.33 16.86 4.94
CA ALA A 294 9.24 17.99 5.15
C ALA A 294 9.65 18.59 3.81
N GLY A 295 10.02 19.89 3.81
CA GLY A 295 10.61 20.57 2.66
C GLY A 295 9.63 20.81 1.50
N ALA A 296 8.34 21.01 1.76
CA ALA A 296 7.34 21.37 0.75
C ALA A 296 7.32 22.88 0.49
#